data_839a802deb9ba17c577f7179b7d79d92
#
_entry.id   839a802deb9ba17c577f7179b7d79d92
#
_cell.length_a   1.000
_cell.length_b   1.000
_cell.length_c   1.000
_cell.angle_alpha   90.00
_cell.angle_beta   90.00
_cell.angle_gamma   90.00
#
_symmetry.space_group_name_H-M   'P 1'
#
loop_
_entity.id
_entity.type
_entity.pdbx_description
1 polymer ?
#
loop_
_entity_poly.entity_id
_entity_poly.type
_entity_poly.pdbx_seq_one_letter_code
_entity_poly.pdbx_strand_id
1 'polypeptide(L)'
;MKRATPVTAKGSAWMGRIKAMRCICCELLSMEQTSPTDCHHIREDREARSDFLTLPLCRPCHQGELGVHGDKTFLRMLKMSEWGLLAATLERME
;
A
#
# COMPACT_ATOMS: atom_id res chain seq x y z
N MET A 1 5.12 13.25 11.40
CA MET A 1 6.16 12.59 12.22
C MET A 1 7.43 12.42 11.41
N LYS A 2 8.55 12.73 12.01
CA LYS A 2 9.84 12.53 11.35
C LYS A 2 10.18 11.05 11.31
N ARG A 3 10.78 10.61 10.22
CA ARG A 3 11.26 9.24 10.15
C ARG A 3 12.58 9.13 10.92
N ALA A 4 12.83 7.94 11.49
CA ALA A 4 14.02 7.70 12.28
C ALA A 4 15.29 7.70 11.43
N THR A 5 15.19 7.31 10.16
CA THR A 5 16.33 7.23 9.25
C THR A 5 16.04 8.03 7.98
N PRO A 6 17.08 8.60 7.35
CA PRO A 6 16.87 9.32 6.09
C PRO A 6 16.44 8.38 4.97
N VAL A 7 15.79 8.94 3.98
CA VAL A 7 15.41 8.18 2.78
C VAL A 7 16.68 7.81 2.03
N THR A 8 16.84 6.53 1.70
CA THR A 8 17.97 6.07 0.91
C THR A 8 17.63 6.12 -0.58
N ALA A 9 18.65 6.08 -1.43
CA ALA A 9 18.45 6.03 -2.88
C ALA A 9 17.66 4.78 -3.27
N LYS A 10 17.99 3.64 -2.65
CA LYS A 10 17.26 2.39 -2.92
C LYS A 10 15.82 2.47 -2.47
N GLY A 11 15.57 3.03 -1.28
CA GLY A 11 14.21 3.18 -0.78
C GLY A 11 13.38 4.10 -1.65
N SER A 12 13.97 5.22 -2.09
CA SER A 12 13.30 6.16 -2.98
C SER A 12 12.94 5.50 -4.32
N ALA A 13 13.87 4.74 -4.89
CA ALA A 13 13.63 4.04 -6.15
C ALA A 13 12.52 3.00 -5.99
N TRP A 14 12.52 2.28 -4.88
CA TRP A 14 11.48 1.28 -4.61
C TRP A 14 10.11 1.94 -4.50
N MET A 15 10.00 3.01 -3.69
CA MET A 15 8.73 3.72 -3.54
C MET A 15 8.23 4.29 -4.87
N GLY A 16 9.16 4.72 -5.75
CA GLY A 16 8.81 5.17 -7.09
C GLY A 16 8.16 4.06 -7.91
N ARG A 17 8.67 2.83 -7.80
CA ARG A 17 8.07 1.67 -8.47
C ARG A 17 6.67 1.39 -7.93
N ILE A 18 6.51 1.47 -6.61
CA ILE A 18 5.20 1.27 -5.97
C ILE A 18 4.19 2.30 -6.47
N LYS A 19 4.58 3.58 -6.50
CA LYS A 19 3.68 4.65 -6.95
C LYS A 19 3.31 4.53 -8.42
N ALA A 20 4.12 3.85 -9.22
CA ALA A 20 3.84 3.64 -10.64
C ALA A 20 2.88 2.48 -10.88
N MET A 21 2.55 1.70 -9.85
CA MET A 21 1.66 0.57 -9.98
C MET A 21 0.20 0.98 -9.81
N ARG A 22 -0.70 0.17 -10.36
CA ARG A 22 -2.13 0.31 -10.09
C ARG A 22 -2.41 -0.03 -8.64
N CYS A 23 -3.39 0.63 -8.02
CA CYS A 23 -3.82 0.34 -6.66
C CYS A 23 -4.12 -1.16 -6.52
N ILE A 24 -3.49 -1.81 -5.55
CA ILE A 24 -3.65 -3.26 -5.38
C ILE A 24 -5.06 -3.63 -4.91
N CYS A 25 -5.69 -2.80 -4.08
CA CYS A 25 -7.07 -3.05 -3.67
C CYS A 25 -8.03 -2.94 -4.83
N CYS A 26 -7.88 -1.91 -5.67
CA CYS A 26 -8.72 -1.76 -6.87
C CYS A 26 -8.52 -2.94 -7.80
N GLU A 27 -7.27 -3.40 -7.95
CA GLU A 27 -6.98 -4.54 -8.78
C GLU A 27 -7.68 -5.81 -8.29
N LEU A 28 -7.55 -6.10 -7.00
CA LEU A 28 -8.12 -7.33 -6.44
C LEU A 28 -9.64 -7.30 -6.32
N LEU A 29 -10.22 -6.10 -6.12
CA LEU A 29 -11.67 -5.94 -6.01
C LEU A 29 -12.34 -5.63 -7.35
N SER A 30 -11.56 -5.56 -8.41
CA SER A 30 -12.08 -5.23 -9.76
C SER A 30 -12.79 -3.88 -9.76
N MET A 31 -12.21 -2.90 -9.06
CA MET A 31 -12.75 -1.56 -9.00
C MET A 31 -11.93 -0.62 -9.89
N GLU A 32 -12.59 0.43 -10.37
CA GLU A 32 -11.90 1.48 -11.11
C GLU A 32 -11.12 2.35 -10.13
N GLN A 33 -9.85 2.64 -10.45
CA GLN A 33 -9.04 3.52 -9.64
C GLN A 33 -9.32 4.97 -10.04
N THR A 34 -9.75 5.78 -9.07
CA THR A 34 -10.21 7.14 -9.33
C THR A 34 -9.23 8.23 -8.91
N SER A 35 -8.09 7.85 -8.35
CA SER A 35 -7.06 8.81 -7.94
C SER A 35 -5.68 8.20 -8.14
N PRO A 36 -4.61 9.03 -8.16
CA PRO A 36 -3.25 8.48 -8.26
C PRO A 36 -2.93 7.55 -7.12
N THR A 37 -1.96 6.66 -7.35
CA THR A 37 -1.51 5.71 -6.35
C THR A 37 -0.62 6.40 -5.32
N ASP A 38 -0.94 6.19 -4.05
CA ASP A 38 -0.10 6.57 -2.91
C ASP A 38 0.78 5.41 -2.51
N CYS A 39 1.86 5.71 -1.82
CA CYS A 39 2.75 4.70 -1.26
C CYS A 39 2.43 4.57 0.23
N HIS A 40 1.76 3.48 0.60
CA HIS A 40 1.36 3.23 2.00
C HIS A 40 2.42 2.38 2.70
N HIS A 41 2.96 2.87 3.80
CA HIS A 41 3.91 2.11 4.62
C HIS A 41 3.15 1.18 5.56
N ILE A 42 3.48 -0.11 5.53
CA ILE A 42 2.84 -1.11 6.38
C ILE A 42 3.33 -0.93 7.81
N ARG A 43 2.38 -0.85 8.75
CA ARG A 43 2.67 -0.73 10.17
C ARG A 43 1.92 -1.78 10.99
N GLU A 44 1.33 -2.77 10.33
CA GLU A 44 0.66 -3.88 11.01
C GLU A 44 1.64 -4.59 11.94
N ASP A 45 1.12 -5.13 13.01
CA ASP A 45 1.91 -5.90 14.00
C ASP A 45 3.04 -5.06 14.58
N ARG A 46 2.88 -3.73 14.56
CA ARG A 46 3.87 -2.78 15.09
C ARG A 46 5.22 -2.91 14.42
N GLU A 47 5.21 -3.32 13.16
CA GLU A 47 6.44 -3.40 12.40
C GLU A 47 7.08 -2.03 12.26
N ALA A 48 8.39 -1.97 12.32
CA ALA A 48 9.11 -0.72 12.12
C ALA A 48 8.88 -0.22 10.70
N ARG A 49 8.75 1.10 10.55
CA ARG A 49 8.54 1.71 9.24
C ARG A 49 9.70 1.39 8.31
N SER A 50 9.40 0.87 7.14
CA SER A 50 10.38 0.58 6.11
C SER A 50 9.85 1.00 4.75
N ASP A 51 10.69 1.66 3.96
CA ASP A 51 10.32 2.05 2.60
C ASP A 51 10.14 0.85 1.68
N PHE A 52 10.63 -0.33 2.08
CA PHE A 52 10.47 -1.56 1.32
C PHE A 52 9.22 -2.34 1.71
N LEU A 53 8.56 -1.98 2.80
CA LEU A 53 7.30 -2.57 3.22
C LEU A 53 6.19 -1.59 2.91
N THR A 54 5.90 -1.46 1.61
CA THR A 54 4.98 -0.44 1.11
C THR A 54 4.02 -1.03 0.10
N LEU A 55 2.83 -0.42 0.02
CA LEU A 55 1.76 -0.88 -0.85
C LEU A 55 1.29 0.24 -1.77
N PRO A 56 0.95 -0.10 -3.04
CA PRO A 56 0.32 0.88 -3.93
C PRO A 56 -1.17 0.94 -3.63
N LEU A 57 -1.63 2.06 -3.08
CA LEU A 57 -3.03 2.25 -2.73
C LEU A 57 -3.50 3.62 -3.23
N CYS A 58 -4.63 3.67 -3.93
CA CYS A 58 -5.23 4.94 -4.29
C CYS A 58 -5.84 5.58 -3.04
N ARG A 59 -6.18 6.87 -3.13
CA ARG A 59 -6.65 7.60 -1.95
C ARG A 59 -7.85 6.95 -1.25
N PRO A 60 -8.91 6.54 -1.96
CA PRO A 60 -10.02 5.87 -1.28
C PRO A 60 -9.64 4.59 -0.56
N CYS A 61 -8.73 3.79 -1.13
CA CYS A 61 -8.29 2.54 -0.50
C CYS A 61 -7.29 2.79 0.61
N HIS A 62 -6.59 3.91 0.59
CA HIS A 62 -5.56 4.27 1.56
C HIS A 62 -6.17 5.02 2.74
N GLN A 63 -6.77 6.18 2.48
CA GLN A 63 -7.25 7.07 3.52
C GLN A 63 -8.78 7.24 3.55
N GLY A 64 -9.48 6.60 2.61
CA GLY A 64 -10.93 6.67 2.58
C GLY A 64 -11.57 5.91 3.73
N GLU A 65 -12.88 6.13 3.89
CA GLU A 65 -13.63 5.55 5.00
C GLU A 65 -13.55 4.03 5.05
N LEU A 66 -13.51 3.37 3.89
CA LEU A 66 -13.47 1.92 3.79
C LEU A 66 -12.04 1.38 3.61
N GLY A 67 -11.05 2.24 3.60
CA GLY A 67 -9.67 1.90 3.31
C GLY A 67 -8.87 1.46 4.51
N VAL A 68 -7.56 1.30 4.33
CA VAL A 68 -6.68 0.75 5.38
C VAL A 68 -6.55 1.69 6.58
N HIS A 69 -6.70 3.01 6.39
CA HIS A 69 -6.72 3.96 7.50
C HIS A 69 -8.14 4.27 7.99
N GLY A 70 -9.16 3.71 7.32
CA GLY A 70 -10.54 3.82 7.75
C GLY A 70 -10.98 2.59 8.52
N ASP A 71 -12.16 2.06 8.20
CA ASP A 71 -12.69 0.90 8.91
C ASP A 71 -12.22 -0.43 8.33
N LYS A 72 -11.38 -0.41 7.31
CA LYS A 72 -10.77 -1.59 6.69
C LYS A 72 -11.77 -2.53 6.03
N THR A 73 -12.91 -2.01 5.60
CA THR A 73 -13.92 -2.84 4.91
C THR A 73 -13.33 -3.54 3.70
N PHE A 74 -12.51 -2.84 2.91
CA PHE A 74 -11.91 -3.44 1.72
C PHE A 74 -11.04 -4.65 2.06
N LEU A 75 -10.28 -4.57 3.15
CA LEU A 75 -9.46 -5.71 3.59
C LEU A 75 -10.33 -6.87 4.03
N ARG A 76 -11.44 -6.59 4.72
CA ARG A 76 -12.37 -7.64 5.14
C ARG A 76 -13.01 -8.31 3.94
N MET A 77 -13.37 -7.53 2.92
CA MET A 77 -13.94 -8.09 1.69
C MET A 77 -12.97 -9.03 1.01
N LEU A 78 -11.69 -8.69 1.02
CA LEU A 78 -10.64 -9.51 0.42
C LEU A 78 -10.20 -10.66 1.33
N LYS A 79 -10.57 -10.61 2.61
CA LYS A 79 -10.12 -11.56 3.62
C LYS A 79 -8.59 -11.58 3.69
N MET A 80 -7.99 -10.41 3.64
CA MET A 80 -6.54 -10.23 3.61
C MET A 80 -6.08 -9.22 4.65
N SER A 81 -4.87 -9.41 5.12
CA SER A 81 -4.15 -8.40 5.89
C SER A 81 -3.32 -7.54 4.92
N GLU A 82 -2.66 -6.50 5.46
CA GLU A 82 -1.74 -5.73 4.63
C GLU A 82 -0.59 -6.60 4.12
N TRP A 83 -0.18 -7.62 4.87
CA TRP A 83 0.85 -8.57 4.42
C TRP A 83 0.37 -9.37 3.20
N GLY A 84 -0.90 -9.73 3.18
CA GLY A 84 -1.48 -10.39 2.01
C GLY A 84 -1.47 -9.47 0.80
N LEU A 85 -1.76 -8.18 1.00
CA LEU A 85 -1.68 -7.21 -0.08
C LEU A 85 -0.25 -7.03 -0.57
N LEU A 86 0.74 -7.11 0.33
CA LEU A 86 2.15 -7.03 -0.06
C LEU A 86 2.51 -8.21 -0.96
N ALA A 87 2.12 -9.42 -0.57
CA ALA A 87 2.39 -10.60 -1.39
C ALA A 87 1.78 -10.43 -2.79
N ALA A 88 0.52 -9.98 -2.85
CA ALA A 88 -0.16 -9.78 -4.14
C ALA A 88 0.56 -8.70 -4.98
N THR A 89 1.07 -7.65 -4.32
CA THR A 89 1.81 -6.60 -4.99
C THR A 89 3.10 -7.14 -5.60
N LEU A 90 3.87 -7.89 -4.80
CA LEU A 90 5.15 -8.44 -5.25
C LEU A 90 4.96 -9.43 -6.41
N GLU A 91 3.87 -10.18 -6.39
CA GLU A 91 3.58 -11.10 -7.49
C GLU A 91 3.38 -10.39 -8.83
N ARG A 92 2.98 -9.14 -8.79
CA ARG A 92 2.72 -8.33 -9.99
C ARG A 92 3.92 -7.51 -10.43
N MET A 93 5.01 -7.54 -9.67
CA MET A 93 6.23 -6.81 -10.02
C MET A 93 7.17 -7.75 -10.75
N GLU A 94 7.67 -7.28 -11.86
CA GLU A 94 8.62 -8.04 -12.69
C GLU A 94 10.01 -7.44 -12.59
#